data_cab26803d047bb7f7b414707f47207a7
#
_entry.id   cab26803d047bb7f7b414707f47207a7
#
_cell.length_a   1.000
_cell.length_b   1.000
_cell.length_c   1.000
_cell.angle_alpha   90.00
_cell.angle_beta   90.00
_cell.angle_gamma   90.00
#
_symmetry.space_group_name_H-M   'P 1'
#
loop_
_entity.id
_entity.type
_entity.pdbx_description
1 polymer ?
#
loop_
_entity_poly.entity_id
_entity_poly.type
_entity_poly.pdbx_seq_one_letter_code
_entity_poly.pdbx_strand_id
1 'polypeptide(L)'
;MAKVNDLLVVLSNLPKGYISKKMIHGKKYFYLQQVKNGKVTSIYIKKSDLKPLKEKLARRKAIEKEIEDSLSKEKNVNSLSPKTLELTGYVMSKNQIVAEFRKGQLVSLNDKLAPLIIKRTHSLIAFLSSRVMDTSRTNARLLKRVLNIHSDDDYLIALKNHATSLTDNYWFKSKNSRLKYKDVSLESDIYNEVALKGELLYIPKIPKLSPQYSLLGSYEKCWKLIDNEWWMYKAGTKEERYSEYISALIFKKLGIPTAEYELVDNYIRSKNFATKHNFEPLSALCGGDDSYDHVFNTLYDLDKELAKQYLALIWFDALVNNVDRHNENVGFLRSKKSGAVISLAPNYDLNMSLFARNPLLIKEKDGFISLYLKFVNKNKKAKELYQSMSPLVITKEDIDDILSNVDLSEYDFDLKEYLLFRYNIIKDVFE
;
A
#
# COMPACT_ATOMS: atom_id res chain seq x y z
N MET A 1 -15.35 -8.15 -12.60
CA MET A 1 -14.01 -7.50 -12.52
C MET A 1 -13.06 -8.04 -13.58
N ALA A 2 -12.79 -9.34 -13.70
CA ALA A 2 -11.99 -9.87 -14.81
C ALA A 2 -12.42 -9.29 -16.16
N LYS A 3 -13.72 -9.27 -16.43
CA LYS A 3 -14.28 -8.70 -17.67
C LYS A 3 -13.93 -7.22 -17.89
N VAL A 4 -13.88 -6.37 -16.87
CA VAL A 4 -13.52 -4.95 -17.02
C VAL A 4 -12.03 -4.81 -17.33
N ASN A 5 -11.17 -5.60 -16.68
CA ASN A 5 -9.73 -5.60 -16.94
C ASN A 5 -9.43 -6.08 -18.37
N ASP A 6 -10.09 -7.14 -18.84
CA ASP A 6 -9.96 -7.59 -20.22
C ASP A 6 -10.38 -6.51 -21.22
N LEU A 7 -11.50 -5.82 -20.95
CA LEU A 7 -11.96 -4.70 -21.78
C LEU A 7 -10.97 -3.53 -21.78
N LEU A 8 -10.32 -3.23 -20.65
CA LEU A 8 -9.29 -2.21 -20.55
C LEU A 8 -8.06 -2.57 -21.38
N VAL A 9 -7.63 -3.83 -21.38
CA VAL A 9 -6.54 -4.32 -22.25
C VAL A 9 -6.89 -4.13 -23.72
N VAL A 10 -8.10 -4.48 -24.13
CA VAL A 10 -8.55 -4.24 -25.53
C VAL A 10 -8.60 -2.76 -25.83
N LEU A 11 -9.05 -1.93 -24.89
CA LEU A 11 -9.16 -0.47 -25.06
C LEU A 11 -7.78 0.19 -25.23
N SER A 12 -6.74 -0.33 -24.59
CA SER A 12 -5.36 0.19 -24.70
C SER A 12 -4.81 0.10 -26.13
N ASN A 13 -5.23 -0.93 -26.88
CA ASN A 13 -4.80 -1.19 -28.24
C ASN A 13 -5.62 -0.41 -29.30
N LEU A 14 -6.61 0.39 -28.89
CA LEU A 14 -7.46 1.14 -29.79
C LEU A 14 -7.09 2.65 -29.79
N PRO A 15 -7.07 3.31 -30.96
CA PRO A 15 -6.69 4.72 -31.08
C PRO A 15 -7.64 5.61 -30.28
N LYS A 16 -7.08 6.62 -29.60
CA LYS A 16 -7.83 7.70 -28.93
C LYS A 16 -8.05 8.85 -29.92
N GLY A 17 -9.10 9.63 -29.70
CA GLY A 17 -9.35 10.86 -30.45
C GLY A 17 -10.60 10.80 -31.33
N TYR A 18 -10.69 11.77 -32.24
CA TYR A 18 -11.79 11.88 -33.20
C TYR A 18 -11.30 12.33 -34.55
N ILE A 19 -12.07 12.01 -35.60
CA ILE A 19 -11.74 12.41 -36.97
C ILE A 19 -12.32 13.79 -37.24
N SER A 20 -11.46 14.73 -37.58
CA SER A 20 -11.84 16.06 -38.10
C SER A 20 -11.66 16.11 -39.62
N LYS A 21 -12.47 16.96 -40.26
CA LYS A 21 -12.43 17.22 -41.71
C LYS A 21 -12.00 18.66 -41.96
N LYS A 22 -11.03 18.85 -42.84
CA LYS A 22 -10.60 20.18 -43.31
C LYS A 22 -10.78 20.27 -44.81
N MET A 23 -11.19 21.46 -45.29
CA MET A 23 -11.24 21.78 -46.70
C MET A 23 -9.99 22.62 -47.07
N ILE A 24 -9.16 22.14 -48.01
CA ILE A 24 -7.95 22.82 -48.44
C ILE A 24 -8.00 22.82 -49.98
N HIS A 25 -8.00 23.99 -50.59
CA HIS A 25 -8.10 24.17 -52.03
C HIS A 25 -9.23 23.34 -52.70
N GLY A 26 -10.43 23.36 -52.07
CA GLY A 26 -11.62 22.62 -52.56
C GLY A 26 -11.60 21.09 -52.34
N LYS A 27 -10.50 20.55 -51.82
CA LYS A 27 -10.38 19.10 -51.54
C LYS A 27 -10.59 18.81 -50.05
N LYS A 28 -11.18 17.64 -49.73
CA LYS A 28 -11.48 17.18 -48.38
C LYS A 28 -10.29 16.38 -47.82
N TYR A 29 -9.75 16.81 -46.69
CA TYR A 29 -8.70 16.12 -45.97
C TYR A 29 -9.22 15.70 -44.57
N PHE A 30 -8.77 14.55 -44.10
CA PHE A 30 -9.18 13.99 -42.80
C PHE A 30 -7.98 13.90 -41.86
N TYR A 31 -8.19 14.26 -40.59
CA TYR A 31 -7.18 14.24 -39.56
C TYR A 31 -7.71 13.57 -38.29
N LEU A 32 -6.88 12.70 -37.67
CA LEU A 32 -7.12 12.23 -36.34
C LEU A 32 -6.63 13.29 -35.34
N GLN A 33 -7.58 13.81 -34.56
CA GLN A 33 -7.28 14.75 -33.48
C GLN A 33 -7.10 13.95 -32.19
N GLN A 34 -5.94 14.14 -31.54
CA GLN A 34 -5.59 13.50 -30.26
C GLN A 34 -5.04 14.53 -29.30
N VAL A 35 -5.31 14.36 -28.01
CA VAL A 35 -4.65 15.14 -26.95
C VAL A 35 -3.47 14.33 -26.42
N LYS A 36 -2.25 14.86 -26.58
CA LYS A 36 -1.03 14.31 -25.98
C LYS A 36 -0.38 15.40 -25.12
N ASN A 37 -0.11 15.10 -23.86
CA ASN A 37 0.51 16.03 -22.90
C ASN A 37 -0.19 17.40 -22.84
N GLY A 38 -1.52 17.41 -22.84
CA GLY A 38 -2.32 18.64 -22.82
C GLY A 38 -2.40 19.40 -24.13
N LYS A 39 -1.69 18.98 -25.19
CA LYS A 39 -1.72 19.63 -26.52
C LYS A 39 -2.51 18.77 -27.49
N VAL A 40 -3.32 19.45 -28.34
CA VAL A 40 -4.03 18.79 -29.43
C VAL A 40 -3.05 18.56 -30.59
N THR A 41 -2.89 17.30 -30.99
CA THR A 41 -2.11 16.89 -32.15
C THR A 41 -3.04 16.47 -33.28
N SER A 42 -2.68 16.82 -34.52
CA SER A 42 -3.45 16.49 -35.74
C SER A 42 -2.61 15.57 -36.61
N ILE A 43 -3.09 14.35 -36.85
CA ILE A 43 -2.40 13.37 -37.69
C ILE A 43 -3.22 13.21 -38.96
N TYR A 44 -2.60 13.45 -40.13
CA TYR A 44 -3.23 13.27 -41.43
C TYR A 44 -3.61 11.80 -41.67
N ILE A 45 -4.82 11.55 -42.19
CA ILE A 45 -5.35 10.22 -42.47
C ILE A 45 -5.42 10.05 -44.00
N LYS A 46 -4.69 9.05 -44.51
CA LYS A 46 -4.82 8.67 -45.92
C LYS A 46 -6.25 8.12 -46.19
N LYS A 47 -6.71 8.33 -47.42
CA LYS A 47 -8.11 7.91 -47.78
C LYS A 47 -8.31 6.41 -47.59
N SER A 48 -7.29 5.56 -47.81
CA SER A 48 -7.28 4.13 -47.55
C SER A 48 -7.53 3.76 -46.08
N ASP A 49 -7.01 4.58 -45.16
CA ASP A 49 -6.98 4.28 -43.74
C ASP A 49 -8.19 4.85 -42.98
N LEU A 50 -8.99 5.66 -43.69
CA LEU A 50 -10.14 6.35 -43.09
C LEU A 50 -11.22 5.38 -42.58
N LYS A 51 -11.58 4.36 -43.39
CA LYS A 51 -12.58 3.38 -43.00
C LYS A 51 -12.12 2.50 -41.84
N PRO A 52 -10.94 1.85 -41.90
CA PRO A 52 -10.41 1.10 -40.77
C PRO A 52 -10.29 1.89 -39.47
N LEU A 53 -9.88 3.17 -39.57
CA LEU A 53 -9.76 4.02 -38.39
C LEU A 53 -11.13 4.36 -37.78
N LYS A 54 -12.17 4.60 -38.60
CA LYS A 54 -13.53 4.82 -38.13
C LYS A 54 -14.07 3.60 -37.38
N GLU A 55 -13.82 2.40 -37.90
CA GLU A 55 -14.21 1.13 -37.24
C GLU A 55 -13.52 0.96 -35.90
N LYS A 56 -12.19 1.22 -35.82
CA LYS A 56 -11.43 1.16 -34.56
C LYS A 56 -11.95 2.17 -33.52
N LEU A 57 -12.28 3.41 -33.94
CA LEU A 57 -12.84 4.42 -33.03
C LEU A 57 -14.27 4.08 -32.59
N ALA A 58 -15.09 3.49 -33.47
CA ALA A 58 -16.42 3.01 -33.12
C ALA A 58 -16.34 1.84 -32.11
N ARG A 59 -15.41 0.89 -32.33
CA ARG A 59 -15.14 -0.22 -31.41
C ARG A 59 -14.69 0.31 -30.04
N ARG A 60 -13.81 1.32 -30.01
CA ARG A 60 -13.41 1.98 -28.77
C ARG A 60 -14.61 2.51 -28.00
N LYS A 61 -15.51 3.27 -28.64
CA LYS A 61 -16.72 3.81 -28.00
C LYS A 61 -17.65 2.72 -27.46
N ALA A 62 -17.78 1.61 -28.20
CA ALA A 62 -18.58 0.47 -27.75
C ALA A 62 -18.01 -0.17 -26.48
N ILE A 63 -16.68 -0.35 -26.44
CA ILE A 63 -15.99 -0.89 -25.26
C ILE A 63 -16.08 0.08 -24.07
N GLU A 64 -15.90 1.40 -24.29
CA GLU A 64 -16.07 2.40 -23.23
C GLU A 64 -17.49 2.36 -22.63
N LYS A 65 -18.52 2.15 -23.46
CA LYS A 65 -19.89 1.96 -23.00
C LYS A 65 -20.05 0.66 -22.20
N GLU A 66 -19.49 -0.45 -22.68
CA GLU A 66 -19.56 -1.75 -21.98
C GLU A 66 -18.86 -1.70 -20.62
N ILE A 67 -17.72 -0.99 -20.52
CA ILE A 67 -17.06 -0.72 -19.25
C ILE A 67 -17.98 0.08 -18.33
N GLU A 68 -18.60 1.17 -18.81
CA GLU A 68 -19.52 1.99 -17.99
C GLU A 68 -20.69 1.18 -17.47
N ASP A 69 -21.32 0.36 -18.34
CA ASP A 69 -22.44 -0.51 -17.98
C ASP A 69 -22.01 -1.57 -16.95
N SER A 70 -20.79 -2.10 -17.07
CA SER A 70 -20.23 -3.06 -16.12
C SER A 70 -19.93 -2.40 -14.77
N LEU A 71 -19.42 -1.18 -14.77
CA LEU A 71 -19.14 -0.40 -13.57
C LEU A 71 -20.39 0.20 -12.93
N SER A 72 -21.52 0.24 -13.61
CA SER A 72 -22.77 0.80 -13.05
C SER A 72 -23.22 0.12 -11.77
N LYS A 73 -22.82 -1.13 -11.56
CA LYS A 73 -23.10 -1.93 -10.36
C LYS A 73 -22.14 -1.67 -9.20
N GLU A 74 -21.00 -1.01 -9.46
CA GLU A 74 -20.00 -0.73 -8.45
C GLU A 74 -20.41 0.45 -7.55
N LYS A 75 -19.92 0.44 -6.31
CA LYS A 75 -20.22 1.49 -5.33
C LYS A 75 -19.61 2.83 -5.75
N ASN A 76 -20.41 3.88 -5.65
CA ASN A 76 -20.04 5.23 -6.08
C ASN A 76 -19.43 6.03 -4.94
N VAL A 77 -18.48 6.91 -5.28
CA VAL A 77 -18.05 7.99 -4.40
C VAL A 77 -19.15 9.03 -4.31
N ASN A 78 -19.49 9.49 -3.12
CA ASN A 78 -20.45 10.59 -2.96
C ASN A 78 -19.93 11.85 -3.65
N SER A 79 -20.78 12.48 -4.45
CA SER A 79 -20.49 13.71 -5.21
C SER A 79 -20.54 14.97 -4.32
N LEU A 80 -20.08 14.88 -3.06
CA LEU A 80 -20.02 16.04 -2.17
C LEU A 80 -19.02 17.07 -2.73
N SER A 81 -19.48 18.30 -2.91
CA SER A 81 -18.57 19.39 -3.24
C SER A 81 -17.62 19.67 -2.06
N PRO A 82 -16.39 20.16 -2.28
CA PRO A 82 -15.48 20.51 -1.20
C PRO A 82 -16.08 21.48 -0.16
N LYS A 83 -16.98 22.37 -0.59
CA LYS A 83 -17.68 23.31 0.29
C LYS A 83 -18.72 22.67 1.23
N THR A 84 -19.17 21.45 0.95
CA THR A 84 -20.17 20.71 1.76
C THR A 84 -19.54 19.57 2.58
N LEU A 85 -18.22 19.39 2.53
CA LEU A 85 -17.52 18.40 3.33
C LEU A 85 -17.38 18.91 4.77
N GLU A 86 -18.46 18.81 5.55
CA GLU A 86 -18.41 19.10 6.96
C GLU A 86 -17.63 18.03 7.73
N LEU A 87 -16.67 18.47 8.55
CA LEU A 87 -15.94 17.62 9.50
C LEU A 87 -16.82 17.31 10.74
N THR A 88 -18.11 17.09 10.49
CA THR A 88 -19.11 16.71 11.50
C THR A 88 -19.70 15.36 11.14
N GLY A 89 -19.52 14.40 12.03
CA GLY A 89 -19.97 13.02 11.80
C GLY A 89 -19.33 12.03 12.76
N TYR A 90 -19.26 10.81 12.31
CA TYR A 90 -18.87 9.67 13.12
C TYR A 90 -17.73 8.89 12.47
N VAL A 91 -16.74 8.50 13.25
CA VAL A 91 -15.87 7.38 12.89
C VAL A 91 -16.57 6.11 13.33
N MET A 92 -16.69 5.18 12.42
CA MET A 92 -17.40 3.93 12.56
C MET A 92 -16.42 2.76 12.58
N SER A 93 -16.74 1.72 13.35
CA SER A 93 -16.19 0.36 13.20
C SER A 93 -17.32 -0.52 12.68
N LYS A 94 -17.31 -0.89 11.40
CA LYS A 94 -18.48 -1.41 10.69
C LYS A 94 -19.69 -0.50 10.88
N ASN A 95 -20.74 -0.97 11.58
CA ASN A 95 -21.96 -0.21 11.82
C ASN A 95 -22.02 0.42 13.23
N GLN A 96 -20.97 0.29 14.03
CA GLN A 96 -20.89 0.83 15.37
C GLN A 96 -20.17 2.18 15.38
N ILE A 97 -20.72 3.19 16.06
CA ILE A 97 -20.04 4.46 16.29
C ILE A 97 -18.90 4.25 17.29
N VAL A 98 -17.69 4.69 16.94
CA VAL A 98 -16.52 4.59 17.82
C VAL A 98 -15.94 5.97 18.18
N ALA A 99 -16.25 7.01 17.41
CA ALA A 99 -15.98 8.40 17.79
C ALA A 99 -17.02 9.33 17.13
N GLU A 100 -17.42 10.42 17.82
CA GLU A 100 -18.23 11.50 17.27
C GLU A 100 -17.40 12.77 17.17
N PHE A 101 -17.53 13.46 16.03
CA PHE A 101 -16.88 14.75 15.78
C PHE A 101 -17.91 15.81 15.39
N ARG A 102 -17.72 17.03 15.89
CA ARG A 102 -18.48 18.22 15.49
C ARG A 102 -17.51 19.32 15.08
N LYS A 103 -17.58 19.75 13.82
CA LYS A 103 -16.66 20.73 13.24
C LYS A 103 -15.17 20.38 13.48
N GLY A 104 -14.85 19.09 13.34
CA GLY A 104 -13.50 18.55 13.54
C GLY A 104 -13.08 18.31 15.00
N GLN A 105 -13.88 18.72 15.99
CA GLN A 105 -13.60 18.51 17.40
C GLN A 105 -14.22 17.20 17.91
N LEU A 106 -13.48 16.44 18.69
CA LEU A 106 -13.94 15.20 19.31
C LEU A 106 -14.99 15.50 20.38
N VAL A 107 -16.13 14.81 20.29
CA VAL A 107 -17.27 14.95 21.23
C VAL A 107 -17.38 13.70 22.11
N SER A 108 -17.24 12.52 21.51
CA SER A 108 -17.28 11.27 22.24
C SER A 108 -16.34 10.23 21.64
N LEU A 109 -15.84 9.33 22.46
CA LEU A 109 -14.88 8.28 22.09
C LEU A 109 -15.24 6.96 22.76
N ASN A 110 -15.23 5.89 21.99
CA ASN A 110 -15.23 4.52 22.52
C ASN A 110 -13.79 4.06 22.71
N ASP A 111 -13.28 4.11 23.94
CA ASP A 111 -11.88 3.81 24.25
C ASP A 111 -11.42 2.40 23.84
N LYS A 112 -12.35 1.43 23.78
CA LYS A 112 -12.00 0.07 23.38
C LYS A 112 -11.84 -0.06 21.86
N LEU A 113 -12.83 0.43 21.11
CA LEU A 113 -12.94 0.16 19.67
C LEU A 113 -12.38 1.26 18.76
N ALA A 114 -12.19 2.48 19.28
CA ALA A 114 -11.69 3.57 18.46
C ALA A 114 -10.29 3.30 17.88
N PRO A 115 -9.98 3.82 16.67
CA PRO A 115 -8.63 3.75 16.10
C PRO A 115 -7.59 4.34 17.06
N LEU A 116 -6.41 3.73 17.15
CA LEU A 116 -5.32 4.17 18.03
C LEU A 116 -4.90 5.61 17.73
N ILE A 117 -4.87 6.00 16.45
CA ILE A 117 -4.53 7.38 16.07
C ILE A 117 -5.53 8.40 16.65
N ILE A 118 -6.82 8.09 16.71
CA ILE A 118 -7.82 8.97 17.34
C ILE A 118 -7.65 9.00 18.86
N LYS A 119 -7.38 7.85 19.47
CA LYS A 119 -7.11 7.78 20.91
C LYS A 119 -5.92 8.63 21.33
N ARG A 120 -4.85 8.62 20.52
CA ARG A 120 -3.64 9.41 20.76
C ARG A 120 -3.80 10.89 20.46
N THR A 121 -4.42 11.23 19.31
CA THR A 121 -4.41 12.61 18.77
C THR A 121 -5.68 13.39 19.04
N HIS A 122 -6.80 12.73 19.33
CA HIS A 122 -8.15 13.29 19.38
C HIS A 122 -8.55 14.05 18.09
N SER A 123 -7.88 13.78 16.97
CA SER A 123 -8.00 14.53 15.72
C SER A 123 -8.65 13.72 14.60
N LEU A 124 -9.75 14.24 14.05
CA LEU A 124 -10.36 13.69 12.84
C LEU A 124 -9.43 13.85 11.62
N ILE A 125 -8.74 14.99 11.51
CA ILE A 125 -7.83 15.24 10.39
C ILE A 125 -6.68 14.24 10.41
N ALA A 126 -6.08 13.95 11.57
CA ALA A 126 -5.02 12.92 11.69
C ALA A 126 -5.52 11.55 11.21
N PHE A 127 -6.73 11.15 11.61
CA PHE A 127 -7.36 9.92 11.14
C PHE A 127 -7.58 9.91 9.62
N LEU A 128 -8.11 10.99 9.06
CA LEU A 128 -8.37 11.09 7.61
C LEU A 128 -7.05 11.08 6.82
N SER A 129 -6.05 11.84 7.25
CA SER A 129 -4.74 11.93 6.58
C SER A 129 -3.96 10.62 6.62
N SER A 130 -4.11 9.80 7.67
CA SER A 130 -3.51 8.45 7.73
C SER A 130 -4.14 7.44 6.76
N ARG A 131 -5.17 7.85 6.01
CA ARG A 131 -5.96 6.99 5.12
C ARG A 131 -6.00 7.53 3.68
N VAL A 132 -5.00 8.30 3.33
CA VAL A 132 -4.82 8.87 1.99
C VAL A 132 -3.62 8.23 1.34
N MET A 133 -3.72 7.94 0.05
CA MET A 133 -2.56 7.52 -0.74
C MET A 133 -1.45 8.56 -0.65
N ASP A 134 -0.21 8.11 -0.69
CA ASP A 134 0.94 9.00 -0.76
C ASP A 134 0.85 9.87 -2.03
N THR A 135 0.70 11.17 -1.85
CA THR A 135 0.49 12.12 -2.95
C THR A 135 1.78 12.52 -3.66
N SER A 136 2.95 12.12 -3.14
CA SER A 136 4.25 12.25 -3.82
C SER A 136 4.42 11.23 -4.96
N ARG A 137 3.65 10.15 -4.98
CA ARG A 137 3.70 9.13 -6.03
C ARG A 137 3.40 9.71 -7.41
N THR A 138 4.10 9.22 -8.41
CA THR A 138 3.91 9.62 -9.82
C THR A 138 2.44 9.52 -10.26
N ASN A 139 1.74 8.47 -9.84
CA ASN A 139 0.37 8.16 -10.25
C ASN A 139 -0.72 8.85 -9.40
N ALA A 140 -0.35 9.49 -8.29
CA ALA A 140 -1.31 10.15 -7.39
C ALA A 140 -2.12 11.24 -8.09
N ARG A 141 -1.50 12.02 -8.97
CA ARG A 141 -2.20 13.05 -9.76
C ARG A 141 -3.31 12.49 -10.64
N LEU A 142 -3.11 11.28 -11.20
CA LEU A 142 -4.12 10.62 -12.03
C LEU A 142 -5.28 10.13 -11.17
N LEU A 143 -5.03 9.57 -10.00
CA LEU A 143 -6.05 9.16 -9.05
C LEU A 143 -6.85 10.36 -8.52
N LYS A 144 -6.18 11.47 -8.16
CA LYS A 144 -6.86 12.73 -7.81
C LYS A 144 -7.78 13.23 -8.94
N ARG A 145 -7.32 13.15 -10.19
CA ARG A 145 -8.12 13.54 -11.37
C ARG A 145 -9.37 12.66 -11.52
N VAL A 146 -9.26 11.36 -11.30
CA VAL A 146 -10.42 10.44 -11.33
C VAL A 146 -11.46 10.84 -10.28
N LEU A 147 -11.02 11.27 -9.09
CA LEU A 147 -11.89 11.76 -8.01
C LEU A 147 -12.39 13.19 -8.22
N ASN A 148 -11.95 13.87 -9.27
CA ASN A 148 -12.21 15.30 -9.50
C ASN A 148 -11.82 16.16 -8.28
N ILE A 149 -10.63 15.92 -7.73
CA ILE A 149 -10.04 16.68 -6.64
C ILE A 149 -8.96 17.60 -7.20
N HIS A 150 -9.10 18.90 -6.95
CA HIS A 150 -8.19 19.95 -7.38
C HIS A 150 -7.53 20.70 -6.20
N SER A 151 -7.85 20.29 -4.97
CA SER A 151 -7.28 20.87 -3.75
C SER A 151 -5.97 20.18 -3.36
N ASP A 152 -5.12 20.92 -2.65
CA ASP A 152 -3.92 20.39 -1.99
C ASP A 152 -4.26 19.71 -0.65
N ASP A 153 -5.51 19.82 -0.18
CA ASP A 153 -5.98 19.16 1.03
C ASP A 153 -6.20 17.67 0.80
N ASP A 154 -5.17 16.88 1.03
CA ASP A 154 -5.18 15.45 0.72
C ASP A 154 -6.25 14.65 1.50
N TYR A 155 -6.61 15.07 2.73
CA TYR A 155 -7.68 14.43 3.51
C TYR A 155 -9.04 14.41 2.79
N LEU A 156 -9.26 15.28 1.77
CA LEU A 156 -10.45 15.24 0.94
C LEU A 156 -10.58 13.94 0.13
N ILE A 157 -9.45 13.30 -0.21
CA ILE A 157 -9.43 11.99 -0.86
C ILE A 157 -10.07 10.96 0.08
N ALA A 158 -9.62 10.95 1.36
CA ALA A 158 -10.20 10.08 2.37
C ALA A 158 -11.69 10.34 2.57
N LEU A 159 -12.12 11.59 2.70
CA LEU A 159 -13.53 11.93 2.85
C LEU A 159 -14.38 11.43 1.69
N LYS A 160 -13.92 11.61 0.44
CA LYS A 160 -14.64 11.11 -0.74
C LYS A 160 -14.72 9.60 -0.80
N ASN A 161 -13.71 8.89 -0.31
CA ASN A 161 -13.69 7.44 -0.20
C ASN A 161 -14.22 6.93 1.16
N HIS A 162 -14.93 7.77 1.92
CA HIS A 162 -15.43 7.49 3.28
C HIS A 162 -14.34 7.04 4.27
N ALA A 163 -13.09 7.38 4.04
CA ALA A 163 -11.93 6.93 4.80
C ALA A 163 -11.85 5.40 4.94
N THR A 164 -12.33 4.64 3.96
CA THR A 164 -12.28 3.17 3.96
C THR A 164 -10.90 2.65 3.59
N SER A 165 -10.52 1.50 4.15
CA SER A 165 -9.31 0.75 3.82
C SER A 165 -9.63 -0.74 3.74
N LEU A 166 -8.76 -1.53 3.08
CA LEU A 166 -8.84 -2.99 3.08
C LEU A 166 -8.19 -3.61 4.33
N THR A 167 -7.41 -2.82 5.07
CA THR A 167 -6.63 -3.32 6.21
C THR A 167 -7.36 -3.22 7.54
N ASP A 168 -8.55 -2.60 7.54
CA ASP A 168 -9.39 -2.49 8.74
C ASP A 168 -10.88 -2.33 8.38
N ASN A 169 -11.74 -2.10 9.38
CA ASN A 169 -13.17 -1.90 9.19
C ASN A 169 -13.65 -0.50 9.60
N TYR A 170 -12.73 0.44 9.75
CA TYR A 170 -13.06 1.82 10.07
C TYR A 170 -13.46 2.61 8.85
N TRP A 171 -14.37 3.59 9.05
CA TRP A 171 -14.78 4.51 8.02
C TRP A 171 -15.42 5.76 8.62
N PHE A 172 -15.48 6.84 7.84
CA PHE A 172 -16.11 8.09 8.26
C PHE A 172 -17.52 8.20 7.70
N LYS A 173 -18.49 8.47 8.58
CA LYS A 173 -19.89 8.68 8.29
C LYS A 173 -20.28 10.11 8.59
N SER A 174 -20.62 10.93 7.58
CA SER A 174 -21.16 12.27 7.80
C SER A 174 -22.46 12.22 8.61
N LYS A 175 -22.73 13.23 9.45
CA LYS A 175 -23.83 13.26 10.41
C LYS A 175 -25.20 12.92 9.80
N ASN A 176 -25.48 13.43 8.61
CA ASN A 176 -26.77 13.24 7.94
C ASN A 176 -26.80 12.03 6.99
N SER A 177 -25.73 11.25 6.93
CA SER A 177 -25.63 10.08 6.05
C SER A 177 -26.46 8.92 6.59
N ARG A 178 -27.16 8.21 5.70
CA ARG A 178 -27.88 6.96 6.00
C ARG A 178 -27.08 5.71 5.64
N LEU A 179 -25.83 5.86 5.15
CA LEU A 179 -24.99 4.76 4.72
C LEU A 179 -24.71 3.79 5.89
N LYS A 180 -24.59 2.52 5.54
CA LYS A 180 -24.14 1.42 6.41
C LYS A 180 -22.81 0.90 5.88
N TYR A 181 -22.10 0.10 6.65
CA TYR A 181 -20.79 -0.44 6.26
C TYR A 181 -20.82 -1.19 4.91
N LYS A 182 -21.89 -1.96 4.66
CA LYS A 182 -22.09 -2.65 3.37
C LYS A 182 -22.11 -1.72 2.15
N ASP A 183 -22.45 -0.45 2.35
CA ASP A 183 -22.56 0.53 1.27
C ASP A 183 -21.21 1.19 0.95
N VAL A 184 -20.22 1.05 1.83
CA VAL A 184 -18.89 1.66 1.74
C VAL A 184 -17.74 0.63 1.76
N SER A 185 -18.01 -0.64 2.08
CA SER A 185 -16.99 -1.71 2.05
C SER A 185 -16.42 -1.86 0.65
N LEU A 186 -15.10 -2.04 0.56
CA LEU A 186 -14.38 -2.15 -0.70
C LEU A 186 -14.48 -3.59 -1.21
N GLU A 187 -15.02 -3.77 -2.41
CA GLU A 187 -15.27 -5.08 -3.02
C GLU A 187 -14.68 -5.19 -4.43
N SER A 188 -14.05 -4.11 -4.92
CA SER A 188 -13.58 -3.97 -6.29
C SER A 188 -12.19 -3.38 -6.33
N ASP A 189 -11.31 -3.90 -7.17
CA ASP A 189 -9.95 -3.42 -7.41
C ASP A 189 -9.84 -2.36 -8.51
N ILE A 190 -10.95 -1.67 -8.79
CA ILE A 190 -11.00 -0.60 -9.80
C ILE A 190 -9.85 0.41 -9.60
N TYR A 191 -9.31 0.93 -10.70
CA TYR A 191 -8.14 1.82 -10.78
C TYR A 191 -6.79 1.18 -10.42
N ASN A 192 -6.71 -0.16 -10.34
CA ASN A 192 -5.45 -0.85 -10.07
C ASN A 192 -4.36 -0.50 -11.12
N GLU A 193 -4.68 -0.50 -12.41
CA GLU A 193 -3.73 -0.15 -13.48
C GLU A 193 -3.31 1.32 -13.43
N VAL A 194 -4.22 2.23 -13.02
CA VAL A 194 -3.86 3.63 -12.78
C VAL A 194 -2.87 3.76 -11.63
N ALA A 195 -3.11 3.03 -10.53
CA ALA A 195 -2.28 3.10 -9.34
C ALA A 195 -0.90 2.45 -9.56
N LEU A 196 -0.83 1.35 -10.33
CA LEU A 196 0.39 0.57 -10.52
C LEU A 196 1.24 1.07 -11.70
N LYS A 197 0.60 1.38 -12.84
CA LYS A 197 1.28 1.71 -14.09
C LYS A 197 1.10 3.16 -14.55
N GLY A 198 0.22 3.92 -13.90
CA GLY A 198 -0.14 5.28 -14.35
C GLY A 198 -0.94 5.31 -15.66
N GLU A 199 -1.56 4.20 -16.04
CA GLU A 199 -2.31 4.07 -17.29
C GLU A 199 -3.76 4.45 -17.11
N LEU A 200 -4.11 5.69 -17.46
CA LEU A 200 -5.48 6.17 -17.46
C LEU A 200 -6.15 5.85 -18.79
N LEU A 201 -6.65 4.62 -18.93
CA LEU A 201 -7.30 4.16 -20.16
C LEU A 201 -8.76 4.61 -20.25
N TYR A 202 -9.43 4.74 -19.10
CA TYR A 202 -10.83 5.12 -18.99
C TYR A 202 -11.12 5.86 -17.68
N ILE A 203 -11.96 6.89 -17.72
CA ILE A 203 -12.46 7.61 -16.54
C ILE A 203 -13.97 7.39 -16.48
N PRO A 204 -14.51 6.72 -15.44
CA PRO A 204 -15.95 6.61 -15.23
C PRO A 204 -16.60 7.98 -15.10
N LYS A 205 -17.85 8.14 -15.58
CA LYS A 205 -18.62 9.39 -15.41
C LYS A 205 -18.83 9.74 -13.94
N ILE A 206 -19.05 8.72 -13.11
CA ILE A 206 -19.17 8.86 -11.65
C ILE A 206 -18.01 8.11 -11.00
N PRO A 207 -17.15 8.79 -10.20
CA PRO A 207 -16.07 8.14 -9.50
C PRO A 207 -16.55 7.01 -8.59
N LYS A 208 -15.77 5.93 -8.51
CA LYS A 208 -16.08 4.73 -7.73
C LYS A 208 -15.25 4.67 -6.46
N LEU A 209 -15.77 4.01 -5.42
CA LEU A 209 -14.98 3.65 -4.25
C LEU A 209 -13.86 2.69 -4.66
N SER A 210 -12.66 2.92 -4.13
CA SER A 210 -11.51 2.09 -4.49
C SER A 210 -10.50 2.01 -3.34
N PRO A 211 -9.89 0.84 -3.12
CA PRO A 211 -8.81 0.68 -2.14
C PRO A 211 -7.54 1.45 -2.54
N GLN A 212 -7.39 1.83 -3.80
CA GLN A 212 -6.21 2.54 -4.31
C GLN A 212 -6.04 3.94 -3.70
N TYR A 213 -7.11 4.53 -3.17
CA TYR A 213 -7.08 5.86 -2.55
C TYR A 213 -6.50 5.89 -1.14
N SER A 214 -6.31 4.72 -0.51
CA SER A 214 -5.78 4.60 0.87
C SER A 214 -4.40 3.94 0.93
N LEU A 215 -3.67 3.88 -0.19
CA LEU A 215 -2.36 3.25 -0.28
C LEU A 215 -1.24 4.19 0.16
N LEU A 216 -0.66 3.95 1.31
CA LEU A 216 0.51 4.67 1.83
C LEU A 216 1.81 4.25 1.14
N GLY A 217 2.84 5.10 1.20
CA GLY A 217 4.20 4.87 0.69
C GLY A 217 4.41 5.27 -0.76
N SER A 218 5.66 5.57 -1.11
CA SER A 218 6.08 6.25 -2.35
C SER A 218 6.15 5.36 -3.60
N TYR A 219 6.27 4.06 -3.44
CA TYR A 219 6.34 3.13 -4.58
C TYR A 219 4.98 2.97 -5.27
N GLU A 220 5.01 2.74 -6.59
CA GLU A 220 3.82 2.37 -7.34
C GLU A 220 3.32 1.01 -6.83
N LYS A 221 2.11 1.03 -6.33
CA LYS A 221 1.46 -0.16 -5.78
C LYS A 221 -0.05 -0.11 -5.97
N CYS A 222 -0.69 -1.28 -5.99
CA CYS A 222 -2.13 -1.39 -6.06
C CYS A 222 -2.64 -2.65 -5.34
N TRP A 223 -3.88 -2.59 -4.90
CA TRP A 223 -4.64 -3.77 -4.53
C TRP A 223 -5.26 -4.41 -5.76
N LYS A 224 -5.12 -5.74 -5.89
CA LYS A 224 -5.84 -6.56 -6.88
C LYS A 224 -6.62 -7.65 -6.16
N LEU A 225 -7.82 -7.92 -6.66
CA LEU A 225 -8.67 -9.00 -6.18
C LEU A 225 -8.50 -10.22 -7.10
N ILE A 226 -7.89 -11.29 -6.58
CA ILE A 226 -7.61 -12.53 -7.30
C ILE A 226 -8.21 -13.67 -6.50
N ASP A 227 -9.07 -14.46 -7.09
CA ASP A 227 -9.75 -15.62 -6.47
C ASP A 227 -10.39 -15.30 -5.12
N ASN A 228 -11.05 -14.13 -5.02
CA ASN A 228 -11.64 -13.57 -3.80
C ASN A 228 -10.66 -13.22 -2.68
N GLU A 229 -9.37 -13.17 -2.97
CA GLU A 229 -8.31 -12.74 -2.05
C GLU A 229 -7.69 -11.43 -2.50
N TRP A 230 -7.38 -10.55 -1.55
CA TRP A 230 -6.74 -9.28 -1.82
C TRP A 230 -5.21 -9.40 -1.79
N TRP A 231 -4.59 -8.98 -2.88
CA TRP A 231 -3.14 -8.97 -3.06
C TRP A 231 -2.65 -7.55 -3.30
N MET A 232 -1.63 -7.13 -2.55
CA MET A 232 -0.91 -5.89 -2.78
C MET A 232 0.19 -6.15 -3.80
N TYR A 233 0.05 -5.58 -5.00
CA TYR A 233 1.10 -5.55 -6.01
C TYR A 233 1.96 -4.31 -5.82
N LYS A 234 3.27 -4.47 -5.89
CA LYS A 234 4.26 -3.42 -5.72
C LYS A 234 5.26 -3.47 -6.86
N ALA A 235 5.51 -2.31 -7.50
CA ALA A 235 6.61 -2.14 -8.43
C ALA A 235 7.92 -1.90 -7.64
N GLY A 236 9.03 -1.99 -8.34
CA GLY A 236 10.36 -1.74 -7.79
C GLY A 236 11.42 -2.29 -8.74
N THR A 237 12.70 -1.99 -8.49
CA THR A 237 13.80 -2.60 -9.20
C THR A 237 13.82 -4.11 -8.96
N LYS A 238 14.60 -4.85 -9.73
CA LYS A 238 14.75 -6.29 -9.53
C LYS A 238 15.36 -6.57 -8.15
N GLU A 239 16.36 -5.79 -7.75
CA GLU A 239 17.05 -5.89 -6.47
C GLU A 239 16.08 -5.67 -5.28
N GLU A 240 15.21 -4.67 -5.36
CA GLU A 240 14.21 -4.38 -4.32
C GLU A 240 13.21 -5.52 -4.18
N ARG A 241 12.69 -6.04 -5.29
CA ARG A 241 11.72 -7.15 -5.29
C ARG A 241 12.33 -8.45 -4.76
N TYR A 242 13.54 -8.77 -5.19
CA TYR A 242 14.25 -9.98 -4.75
C TYR A 242 14.69 -9.87 -3.29
N SER A 243 15.18 -8.70 -2.86
CA SER A 243 15.51 -8.46 -1.44
C SER A 243 14.29 -8.62 -0.55
N GLU A 244 13.13 -8.08 -0.94
CA GLU A 244 11.87 -8.24 -0.20
C GLU A 244 11.44 -9.72 -0.14
N TYR A 245 11.50 -10.45 -1.25
CA TYR A 245 11.12 -11.85 -1.34
C TYR A 245 12.05 -12.76 -0.51
N ILE A 246 13.37 -12.64 -0.68
CA ILE A 246 14.35 -13.44 0.08
C ILE A 246 14.25 -13.16 1.57
N SER A 247 14.14 -11.90 1.97
CA SER A 247 13.95 -11.54 3.38
C SER A 247 12.70 -12.17 3.97
N ALA A 248 11.59 -12.23 3.23
CA ALA A 248 10.37 -12.90 3.68
C ALA A 248 10.58 -14.42 3.84
N LEU A 249 11.33 -15.07 2.96
CA LEU A 249 11.68 -16.49 3.09
C LEU A 249 12.54 -16.75 4.35
N ILE A 250 13.51 -15.87 4.63
CA ILE A 250 14.34 -15.97 5.86
C ILE A 250 13.46 -15.78 7.10
N PHE A 251 12.55 -14.80 7.14
CA PHE A 251 11.59 -14.65 8.24
C PHE A 251 10.77 -15.90 8.50
N LYS A 252 10.23 -16.48 7.42
CA LYS A 252 9.45 -17.71 7.50
C LYS A 252 10.28 -18.87 8.07
N LYS A 253 11.53 -18.98 7.66
CA LYS A 253 12.46 -20.03 8.15
C LYS A 253 12.76 -19.86 9.64
N LEU A 254 12.90 -18.64 10.11
CA LEU A 254 13.10 -18.29 11.52
C LEU A 254 11.83 -18.41 12.37
N GLY A 255 10.67 -18.75 11.78
CA GLY A 255 9.40 -18.86 12.48
C GLY A 255 8.81 -17.49 12.90
N ILE A 256 9.30 -16.38 12.36
CA ILE A 256 8.78 -15.05 12.65
C ILE A 256 7.62 -14.76 11.71
N PRO A 257 6.45 -14.29 12.21
CA PRO A 257 5.30 -13.97 11.36
C PRO A 257 5.65 -12.96 10.28
N THR A 258 5.42 -13.32 9.02
CA THR A 258 5.64 -12.46 7.85
C THR A 258 4.48 -12.55 6.88
N ALA A 259 4.25 -11.50 6.09
CA ALA A 259 3.29 -11.52 5.00
C ALA A 259 3.69 -12.59 3.97
N GLU A 260 2.70 -13.18 3.31
CA GLU A 260 2.92 -14.12 2.22
C GLU A 260 3.28 -13.36 0.96
N TYR A 261 4.44 -13.68 0.36
CA TYR A 261 4.97 -13.00 -0.82
C TYR A 261 5.12 -13.92 -2.01
N GLU A 262 4.92 -13.37 -3.21
CA GLU A 262 5.17 -14.02 -4.49
C GLU A 262 5.80 -13.04 -5.49
N LEU A 263 6.75 -13.54 -6.29
CA LEU A 263 7.26 -12.83 -7.47
C LEU A 263 6.35 -13.15 -8.67
N VAL A 264 5.83 -12.10 -9.33
CA VAL A 264 4.91 -12.23 -10.47
C VAL A 264 5.32 -11.24 -11.55
N ASP A 265 5.81 -11.73 -12.67
CA ASP A 265 6.35 -10.91 -13.76
C ASP A 265 7.38 -9.88 -13.25
N ASN A 266 7.12 -8.61 -13.49
CA ASN A 266 7.96 -7.50 -13.03
C ASN A 266 7.48 -6.88 -11.70
N TYR A 267 6.72 -7.62 -10.90
CA TYR A 267 6.17 -7.16 -9.62
C TYR A 267 6.47 -8.15 -8.50
N ILE A 268 6.42 -7.66 -7.27
CA ILE A 268 6.24 -8.48 -6.09
C ILE A 268 4.82 -8.27 -5.57
N ARG A 269 4.15 -9.32 -5.11
CA ARG A 269 2.86 -9.20 -4.47
C ARG A 269 2.86 -9.81 -3.09
N SER A 270 2.09 -9.22 -2.18
CA SER A 270 1.85 -9.78 -0.84
C SER A 270 0.37 -9.92 -0.56
N LYS A 271 0.00 -11.01 0.12
CA LYS A 271 -1.38 -11.27 0.49
C LYS A 271 -1.84 -10.37 1.63
N ASN A 272 -3.09 -9.90 1.58
CA ASN A 272 -3.65 -9.12 2.68
C ASN A 272 -3.80 -9.98 3.96
N PHE A 273 -2.98 -9.70 4.95
CA PHE A 273 -3.00 -10.37 6.26
C PHE A 273 -4.06 -9.81 7.23
N ALA A 274 -4.65 -8.64 6.93
CA ALA A 274 -5.57 -7.94 7.84
C ALA A 274 -7.05 -8.32 7.67
N THR A 275 -7.37 -9.43 6.99
CA THR A 275 -8.76 -9.83 6.69
C THR A 275 -9.60 -10.10 7.94
N LYS A 276 -9.01 -10.72 8.95
CA LYS A 276 -9.69 -11.11 10.22
C LYS A 276 -9.62 -10.04 11.30
N HIS A 277 -8.62 -9.18 11.28
CA HIS A 277 -8.31 -8.17 12.29
C HIS A 277 -8.27 -6.77 11.69
N ASN A 278 -8.27 -5.72 12.51
CA ASN A 278 -7.88 -4.39 12.07
C ASN A 278 -6.36 -4.29 12.16
N PHE A 279 -5.72 -3.85 11.09
CA PHE A 279 -4.33 -3.45 11.11
C PHE A 279 -4.25 -1.94 11.39
N GLU A 280 -3.39 -1.55 12.33
CA GLU A 280 -3.06 -0.17 12.61
C GLU A 280 -1.55 -0.02 12.73
N PRO A 281 -0.91 0.96 12.04
CA PRO A 281 0.54 1.14 12.09
C PRO A 281 0.99 1.55 13.50
N LEU A 282 2.25 1.27 13.82
CA LEU A 282 2.83 1.57 15.11
C LEU A 282 2.87 3.09 15.39
N SER A 283 2.99 3.90 14.34
CA SER A 283 2.86 5.36 14.40
C SER A 283 1.55 5.84 15.01
N ALA A 284 0.48 5.06 14.88
CA ALA A 284 -0.80 5.38 15.50
C ALA A 284 -0.72 5.43 17.03
N LEU A 285 0.23 4.70 17.63
CA LEU A 285 0.50 4.69 19.08
C LEU A 285 1.75 5.50 19.43
N CYS A 286 2.90 5.22 18.81
CA CYS A 286 4.20 5.82 19.13
C CYS A 286 4.41 7.21 18.50
N GLY A 287 3.60 7.61 17.52
CA GLY A 287 3.85 8.83 16.76
C GLY A 287 5.01 8.68 15.79
N GLY A 288 5.76 9.76 15.59
CA GLY A 288 6.88 9.82 14.64
C GLY A 288 8.26 9.52 15.25
N ASP A 289 8.35 9.12 16.52
CA ASP A 289 9.63 8.71 17.12
C ASP A 289 9.87 7.22 16.84
N ASP A 290 10.78 6.95 15.91
CA ASP A 290 11.16 5.60 15.44
C ASP A 290 12.37 5.05 16.22
N SER A 291 12.85 5.72 17.28
CA SER A 291 13.99 5.24 18.05
C SER A 291 13.67 3.90 18.73
N TYR A 292 14.61 2.98 18.69
CA TYR A 292 14.46 1.65 19.30
C TYR A 292 14.03 1.72 20.77
N ASP A 293 14.60 2.66 21.54
CA ASP A 293 14.28 2.83 22.97
C ASP A 293 12.84 3.28 23.17
N HIS A 294 12.34 4.26 22.40
CA HIS A 294 10.97 4.75 22.52
C HIS A 294 9.95 3.67 22.16
N VAL A 295 10.13 3.04 21.00
CA VAL A 295 9.23 1.98 20.52
C VAL A 295 9.23 0.79 21.46
N PHE A 296 10.41 0.29 21.82
CA PHE A 296 10.56 -0.85 22.74
C PHE A 296 9.89 -0.58 24.10
N ASN A 297 10.16 0.56 24.72
CA ASN A 297 9.58 0.87 26.04
C ASN A 297 8.06 1.01 25.95
N THR A 298 7.54 1.65 24.89
CA THR A 298 6.08 1.75 24.67
C THR A 298 5.43 0.37 24.55
N LEU A 299 6.04 -0.55 23.81
CA LEU A 299 5.54 -1.91 23.66
C LEU A 299 5.71 -2.72 24.96
N TYR A 300 6.82 -2.57 25.65
CA TYR A 300 7.10 -3.25 26.92
C TYR A 300 6.08 -2.88 28.02
N ASP A 301 5.72 -1.60 28.08
CA ASP A 301 4.73 -1.11 29.05
C ASP A 301 3.30 -1.52 28.68
N LEU A 302 3.04 -1.78 27.40
CA LEU A 302 1.75 -2.28 26.91
C LEU A 302 1.62 -3.80 27.12
N ASP A 303 2.60 -4.57 26.64
CA ASP A 303 2.68 -6.03 26.77
C ASP A 303 4.11 -6.50 26.46
N LYS A 304 4.71 -7.27 27.38
CA LYS A 304 6.05 -7.84 27.20
C LYS A 304 6.16 -8.77 26.00
N GLU A 305 5.08 -9.44 25.60
CA GLU A 305 5.09 -10.32 24.45
C GLU A 305 5.17 -9.51 23.13
N LEU A 306 4.53 -8.35 23.08
CA LEU A 306 4.70 -7.41 21.95
C LEU A 306 6.14 -6.88 21.90
N ALA A 307 6.75 -6.59 23.05
CA ALA A 307 8.14 -6.17 23.11
C ALA A 307 9.09 -7.27 22.61
N LYS A 308 8.86 -8.55 22.93
CA LYS A 308 9.63 -9.69 22.39
C LYS A 308 9.49 -9.80 20.87
N GLN A 309 8.25 -9.67 20.34
CA GLN A 309 8.02 -9.68 18.90
C GLN A 309 8.79 -8.55 18.20
N TYR A 310 8.83 -7.36 18.81
CA TYR A 310 9.60 -6.24 18.28
C TYR A 310 11.12 -6.50 18.35
N LEU A 311 11.63 -7.08 19.44
CA LEU A 311 13.03 -7.46 19.53
C LEU A 311 13.43 -8.47 18.46
N ALA A 312 12.61 -9.48 18.20
CA ALA A 312 12.83 -10.43 17.11
C ALA A 312 12.87 -9.70 15.74
N LEU A 313 11.97 -8.72 15.55
CA LEU A 313 11.89 -7.93 14.32
C LEU A 313 13.16 -7.10 14.08
N ILE A 314 13.63 -6.33 15.06
CA ILE A 314 14.83 -5.48 14.88
C ILE A 314 16.14 -6.30 14.82
N TRP A 315 16.17 -7.47 15.46
CA TRP A 315 17.26 -8.44 15.30
C TRP A 315 17.33 -8.91 13.85
N PHE A 316 16.17 -9.24 13.27
CA PHE A 316 16.08 -9.63 11.88
C PHE A 316 16.48 -8.48 10.93
N ASP A 317 16.01 -7.26 11.20
CA ASP A 317 16.41 -6.10 10.40
C ASP A 317 17.94 -5.91 10.42
N ALA A 318 18.57 -6.18 11.56
CA ALA A 318 20.03 -6.18 11.67
C ALA A 318 20.66 -7.34 10.85
N LEU A 319 20.03 -8.50 10.76
CA LEU A 319 20.49 -9.63 9.94
C LEU A 319 20.47 -9.31 8.44
N VAL A 320 19.36 -8.79 7.93
CA VAL A 320 19.16 -8.54 6.50
C VAL A 320 19.52 -7.13 6.06
N ASN A 321 20.04 -6.29 6.95
CA ASN A 321 20.33 -4.88 6.70
C ASN A 321 19.11 -4.09 6.19
N ASN A 322 17.96 -4.24 6.83
CA ASN A 322 16.77 -3.50 6.47
C ASN A 322 16.81 -2.11 7.10
N VAL A 323 17.27 -1.12 6.33
CA VAL A 323 17.51 0.26 6.83
C VAL A 323 16.24 1.13 6.84
N ASP A 324 15.11 0.64 6.35
CA ASP A 324 13.87 1.41 6.19
C ASP A 324 12.80 1.02 7.23
N ARG A 325 13.20 0.53 8.40
CA ARG A 325 12.27 0.20 9.46
C ARG A 325 11.86 1.46 10.22
N HIS A 326 10.63 1.89 9.99
CA HIS A 326 9.99 3.00 10.69
C HIS A 326 8.58 2.61 11.15
N ASN A 327 7.94 3.45 11.96
CA ASN A 327 6.65 3.14 12.60
C ASN A 327 5.47 2.93 11.64
N GLU A 328 5.59 3.27 10.34
CA GLU A 328 4.60 2.92 9.32
C GLU A 328 4.83 1.51 8.73
N ASN A 329 6.03 0.93 8.87
CA ASN A 329 6.40 -0.41 8.37
C ASN A 329 6.32 -1.49 9.47
N VAL A 330 5.73 -1.16 10.60
CA VAL A 330 5.34 -2.06 11.70
C VAL A 330 3.96 -1.69 12.16
N GLY A 331 3.17 -2.64 12.64
CA GLY A 331 1.85 -2.32 13.16
C GLY A 331 1.28 -3.41 14.04
N PHE A 332 0.06 -3.18 14.49
CA PHE A 332 -0.70 -4.07 15.33
C PHE A 332 -1.81 -4.77 14.57
N LEU A 333 -2.09 -6.01 14.93
CA LEU A 333 -3.37 -6.65 14.68
C LEU A 333 -4.28 -6.46 15.90
N ARG A 334 -5.43 -5.82 15.68
CA ARG A 334 -6.43 -5.59 16.73
C ARG A 334 -7.72 -6.32 16.45
N SER A 335 -8.33 -6.84 17.50
CA SER A 335 -9.64 -7.49 17.42
C SER A 335 -10.70 -6.52 16.91
N LYS A 336 -11.42 -6.90 15.85
CA LYS A 336 -12.58 -6.14 15.33
C LYS A 336 -13.76 -6.11 16.32
N LYS A 337 -13.79 -7.02 17.32
CA LYS A 337 -14.86 -7.12 18.31
C LYS A 337 -14.54 -6.40 19.62
N SER A 338 -13.36 -6.61 20.17
CA SER A 338 -12.98 -6.08 21.48
C SER A 338 -12.08 -4.84 21.41
N GLY A 339 -11.43 -4.59 20.27
CA GLY A 339 -10.41 -3.56 20.10
C GLY A 339 -9.07 -3.89 20.78
N ALA A 340 -8.94 -5.06 21.42
CA ALA A 340 -7.70 -5.48 22.04
C ALA A 340 -6.59 -5.68 20.99
N VAL A 341 -5.38 -5.29 21.31
CA VAL A 341 -4.17 -5.67 20.56
C VAL A 341 -3.95 -7.16 20.74
N ILE A 342 -3.73 -7.88 19.66
CA ILE A 342 -3.55 -9.33 19.63
C ILE A 342 -2.07 -9.67 19.51
N SER A 343 -1.39 -9.01 18.56
CA SER A 343 0.02 -9.21 18.25
C SER A 343 0.53 -8.03 17.42
N LEU A 344 1.83 -7.96 17.18
CA LEU A 344 2.31 -7.23 16.03
C LEU A 344 1.77 -7.87 14.75
N ALA A 345 1.64 -7.06 13.72
CA ALA A 345 1.28 -7.55 12.38
C ALA A 345 2.40 -8.45 11.83
N PRO A 346 2.08 -9.40 10.93
CA PRO A 346 3.10 -10.06 10.14
C PRO A 346 4.02 -9.04 9.50
N ASN A 347 5.31 -9.31 9.44
CA ASN A 347 6.29 -8.38 8.88
C ASN A 347 6.05 -8.13 7.39
N TYR A 348 6.26 -6.90 6.94
CA TYR A 348 6.02 -6.46 5.58
C TYR A 348 6.95 -5.28 5.22
N ASP A 349 6.99 -4.92 3.93
CA ASP A 349 7.79 -3.82 3.37
C ASP A 349 9.30 -3.99 3.64
N LEU A 350 9.88 -5.01 2.98
CA LEU A 350 11.27 -5.46 3.14
C LEU A 350 12.15 -5.08 1.94
N ASN A 351 11.66 -4.27 1.02
CA ASN A 351 12.32 -3.95 -0.24
C ASN A 351 13.64 -3.19 -0.09
N MET A 352 13.90 -2.62 1.09
CA MET A 352 15.10 -1.83 1.38
C MET A 352 16.14 -2.63 2.19
N SER A 353 16.14 -3.95 2.03
CA SER A 353 17.03 -4.88 2.70
C SER A 353 18.08 -5.48 1.75
N LEU A 354 18.95 -6.31 2.26
CA LEU A 354 19.95 -7.09 1.53
C LEU A 354 20.72 -6.25 0.49
N PHE A 355 20.74 -6.72 -0.75
CA PHE A 355 21.48 -6.08 -1.83
C PHE A 355 20.75 -4.93 -2.53
N ALA A 356 19.49 -4.67 -2.22
CA ALA A 356 18.78 -3.49 -2.73
C ALA A 356 19.45 -2.17 -2.32
N ARG A 357 20.11 -2.14 -1.15
CA ARG A 357 20.83 -0.95 -0.63
C ARG A 357 22.34 -1.15 -0.51
N ASN A 358 22.79 -2.38 -0.56
CA ASN A 358 24.20 -2.72 -0.51
C ASN A 358 24.56 -3.68 -1.64
N PRO A 359 24.62 -3.20 -2.90
CA PRO A 359 24.77 -4.08 -4.07
C PRO A 359 26.09 -4.87 -4.08
N LEU A 360 27.09 -4.43 -3.30
CA LEU A 360 28.37 -5.12 -3.18
C LEU A 360 28.42 -6.10 -2.00
N LEU A 361 27.39 -6.11 -1.15
CA LEU A 361 27.29 -6.92 0.07
C LEU A 361 28.61 -6.93 0.89
N ILE A 362 29.13 -5.74 1.16
CA ILE A 362 30.38 -5.56 1.89
C ILE A 362 30.24 -6.17 3.30
N LYS A 363 31.15 -7.10 3.65
CA LYS A 363 31.18 -7.76 4.95
C LYS A 363 31.90 -6.88 5.96
N GLU A 364 31.18 -5.90 6.50
CA GLU A 364 31.68 -5.00 7.56
C GLU A 364 30.63 -4.79 8.65
N LYS A 365 31.08 -4.41 9.85
CA LYS A 365 30.20 -3.98 10.92
C LYS A 365 29.74 -2.55 10.62
N ASP A 366 28.65 -2.43 9.88
CA ASP A 366 28.09 -1.15 9.49
C ASP A 366 27.47 -0.35 10.63
N GLY A 367 27.08 0.89 10.33
CA GLY A 367 26.45 1.78 11.29
C GLY A 367 25.11 1.25 11.81
N PHE A 368 24.39 0.47 11.01
CA PHE A 368 23.10 -0.10 11.39
C PHE A 368 23.24 -1.21 12.44
N ILE A 369 24.14 -2.19 12.24
CA ILE A 369 24.49 -3.19 13.28
C ILE A 369 24.98 -2.50 14.54
N SER A 370 25.82 -1.47 14.40
CA SER A 370 26.38 -0.73 15.53
C SER A 370 25.29 -0.03 16.34
N LEU A 371 24.28 0.56 15.67
CA LEU A 371 23.12 1.19 16.30
C LEU A 371 22.27 0.16 17.06
N TYR A 372 21.98 -0.98 16.42
CA TYR A 372 21.23 -2.08 17.01
C TYR A 372 21.93 -2.62 18.28
N LEU A 373 23.21 -2.97 18.20
CA LEU A 373 23.98 -3.48 19.36
C LEU A 373 24.10 -2.44 20.47
N LYS A 374 24.23 -1.15 20.13
CA LYS A 374 24.23 -0.06 21.11
C LYS A 374 22.91 0.00 21.87
N PHE A 375 21.77 -0.17 21.20
CA PHE A 375 20.48 -0.24 21.85
C PHE A 375 20.40 -1.43 22.81
N VAL A 376 20.71 -2.66 22.36
CA VAL A 376 20.67 -3.87 23.20
C VAL A 376 21.56 -3.74 24.42
N ASN A 377 22.79 -3.25 24.24
CA ASN A 377 23.77 -3.12 25.36
C ASN A 377 23.37 -2.05 26.38
N LYS A 378 22.64 -1.01 25.97
CA LYS A 378 22.22 0.08 26.87
C LYS A 378 20.91 -0.18 27.57
N ASN A 379 19.99 -0.89 26.91
CA ASN A 379 18.64 -1.13 27.41
C ASN A 379 18.58 -2.44 28.20
N LYS A 380 18.67 -2.33 29.53
CA LYS A 380 18.67 -3.49 30.44
C LYS A 380 17.42 -4.37 30.25
N LYS A 381 16.22 -3.78 30.09
CA LYS A 381 14.98 -4.53 29.89
C LYS A 381 15.01 -5.32 28.58
N ALA A 382 15.56 -4.73 27.50
CA ALA A 382 15.71 -5.40 26.22
C ALA A 382 16.68 -6.57 26.31
N LYS A 383 17.82 -6.39 26.97
CA LYS A 383 18.80 -7.46 27.21
C LYS A 383 18.18 -8.62 28.00
N GLU A 384 17.51 -8.32 29.10
CA GLU A 384 16.82 -9.35 29.92
C GLU A 384 15.74 -10.11 29.12
N LEU A 385 15.00 -9.42 28.23
CA LEU A 385 14.03 -10.09 27.38
C LEU A 385 14.71 -10.98 26.34
N TYR A 386 15.78 -10.54 25.67
CA TYR A 386 16.53 -11.39 24.73
C TYR A 386 17.01 -12.68 25.40
N GLN A 387 17.58 -12.58 26.61
CA GLN A 387 18.02 -13.76 27.39
C GLN A 387 16.88 -14.70 27.78
N SER A 388 15.63 -14.23 27.80
CA SER A 388 14.43 -15.04 28.05
C SER A 388 13.82 -15.65 26.80
N MET A 389 14.29 -15.26 25.61
CA MET A 389 13.78 -15.76 24.31
C MET A 389 14.61 -16.95 23.83
N SER A 390 14.00 -17.83 23.07
CA SER A 390 14.74 -18.84 22.31
C SER A 390 15.60 -18.16 21.25
N PRO A 391 16.89 -18.54 21.10
CA PRO A 391 17.76 -17.98 20.08
C PRO A 391 17.18 -18.15 18.68
N LEU A 392 17.26 -17.11 17.86
CA LEU A 392 16.95 -17.16 16.45
C LEU A 392 18.17 -17.70 15.70
N VAL A 393 18.05 -18.90 15.15
CA VAL A 393 19.16 -19.60 14.50
C VAL A 393 18.90 -19.75 13.01
N ILE A 394 19.87 -19.39 12.18
CA ILE A 394 19.90 -19.66 10.76
C ILE A 394 21.19 -20.37 10.39
N THR A 395 21.10 -21.52 9.74
CA THR A 395 22.23 -22.33 9.34
C THR A 395 22.64 -22.07 7.87
N LYS A 396 23.80 -22.60 7.48
CA LYS A 396 24.24 -22.57 6.09
C LYS A 396 23.25 -23.29 5.17
N GLU A 397 22.76 -24.44 5.64
CA GLU A 397 21.81 -25.30 4.92
C GLU A 397 20.46 -24.57 4.75
N ASP A 398 20.01 -23.81 5.76
CA ASP A 398 18.80 -23.01 5.66
C ASP A 398 18.91 -21.93 4.58
N ILE A 399 20.06 -21.26 4.51
CA ILE A 399 20.32 -20.23 3.49
C ILE A 399 20.41 -20.86 2.11
N ASP A 400 21.08 -21.99 1.96
CA ASP A 400 21.17 -22.72 0.69
C ASP A 400 19.78 -23.15 0.19
N ASP A 401 18.93 -23.68 1.05
CA ASP A 401 17.54 -24.03 0.74
C ASP A 401 16.73 -22.82 0.25
N ILE A 402 16.83 -21.68 0.95
CA ILE A 402 16.15 -20.44 0.55
C ILE A 402 16.65 -19.96 -0.82
N LEU A 403 17.97 -19.91 -1.02
CA LEU A 403 18.56 -19.37 -2.24
C LEU A 403 18.38 -20.29 -3.46
N SER A 404 18.18 -21.59 -3.25
CA SER A 404 17.87 -22.54 -4.34
C SER A 404 16.60 -22.21 -5.12
N ASN A 405 15.70 -21.43 -4.52
CA ASN A 405 14.42 -21.02 -5.12
C ASN A 405 14.49 -19.66 -5.83
N VAL A 406 15.67 -19.03 -5.90
CA VAL A 406 15.83 -17.67 -6.44
C VAL A 406 17.03 -17.66 -7.42
N ASP A 407 16.79 -17.20 -8.64
CA ASP A 407 17.89 -17.03 -9.61
C ASP A 407 18.62 -15.70 -9.34
N LEU A 408 19.84 -15.83 -8.79
CA LEU A 408 20.77 -14.75 -8.51
C LEU A 408 22.02 -14.82 -9.41
N SER A 409 22.02 -15.62 -10.48
CA SER A 409 23.18 -15.90 -11.35
C SER A 409 23.75 -14.66 -12.05
N GLU A 410 22.98 -13.60 -12.19
CA GLU A 410 23.44 -12.34 -12.79
C GLU A 410 24.24 -11.43 -11.83
N TYR A 411 24.25 -11.76 -10.52
CA TYR A 411 24.91 -10.96 -9.49
C TYR A 411 26.25 -11.57 -9.10
N ASP A 412 27.29 -10.73 -9.03
CA ASP A 412 28.66 -11.11 -8.60
C ASP A 412 28.83 -10.79 -7.10
N PHE A 413 28.02 -11.45 -6.24
CA PHE A 413 28.15 -11.36 -4.79
C PHE A 413 27.80 -12.70 -4.11
N ASP A 414 28.30 -12.90 -2.89
CA ASP A 414 27.97 -14.06 -2.06
C ASP A 414 27.01 -13.66 -0.93
N LEU A 415 25.70 -13.76 -1.20
CA LEU A 415 24.64 -13.44 -0.23
C LEU A 415 24.68 -14.37 0.99
N LYS A 416 25.04 -15.63 0.81
CA LYS A 416 25.15 -16.60 1.90
C LYS A 416 26.24 -16.18 2.89
N GLU A 417 27.44 -15.90 2.39
CA GLU A 417 28.54 -15.45 3.25
C GLU A 417 28.25 -14.09 3.91
N TYR A 418 27.53 -13.21 3.21
CA TYR A 418 27.10 -11.94 3.80
C TYR A 418 26.13 -12.14 4.98
N LEU A 419 25.12 -12.99 4.83
CA LEU A 419 24.16 -13.29 5.90
C LEU A 419 24.84 -13.97 7.08
N LEU A 420 25.73 -14.93 6.85
CA LEU A 420 26.47 -15.62 7.91
C LEU A 420 27.41 -14.67 8.67
N PHE A 421 28.04 -13.74 7.94
CA PHE A 421 28.88 -12.72 8.58
C PHE A 421 28.04 -11.86 9.55
N ARG A 422 26.89 -11.36 9.11
CA ARG A 422 25.99 -10.55 9.94
C ARG A 422 25.44 -11.35 11.12
N TYR A 423 24.99 -12.57 10.87
CA TYR A 423 24.50 -13.48 11.90
C TYR A 423 25.55 -13.67 13.02
N ASN A 424 26.78 -13.93 12.67
CA ASN A 424 27.87 -14.14 13.65
C ASN A 424 28.14 -12.90 14.51
N ILE A 425 27.78 -11.70 14.08
CA ILE A 425 27.94 -10.47 14.88
C ILE A 425 26.79 -10.30 15.88
N ILE A 426 25.57 -10.76 15.53
CA ILE A 426 24.36 -10.44 16.31
C ILE A 426 23.80 -11.63 17.10
N LYS A 427 24.27 -12.86 16.88
CA LYS A 427 23.71 -14.08 17.50
C LYS A 427 23.81 -14.09 19.02
N ASP A 428 24.88 -13.50 19.58
CA ASP A 428 25.20 -13.57 21.00
C ASP A 428 24.31 -12.66 21.89
N VAL A 429 23.37 -11.90 21.29
CA VAL A 429 22.44 -11.06 22.07
C VAL A 429 21.44 -11.86 22.91
N PHE A 430 21.30 -13.15 22.63
CA PHE A 430 20.45 -14.08 23.38
C PHE A 430 21.17 -14.71 24.61
N GLU A 431 22.50 -14.53 24.71
CA GLU A 431 23.35 -14.97 25.82
C GLU A 431 23.47 -13.85 26.87
#